data_55308ad6aed15926debc102a9d1b9070
#
_entry.id   55308ad6aed15926debc102a9d1b9070
#
_cell.length_a   1.000
_cell.length_b   1.000
_cell.length_c   1.000
_cell.angle_alpha   90.00
_cell.angle_beta   90.00
_cell.angle_gamma   90.00
#
_symmetry.space_group_name_H-M   'P 1'
#
loop_
_entity.id
_entity.type
_entity.pdbx_description
1 polymer ?
#
loop_
_entity_poly.entity_id
_entity_poly.type
_entity_poly.pdbx_seq_one_letter_code
_entity_poly.pdbx_strand_id
1 'polypeptide(L)'
;MRLSLAGITKRYGSQTALAGITVELPPFKALAVIGPSGGGKTTLLRVLAGLEIPDAGELAIDGARVEFTEERLLAHRRSIGTVFQAYNLFPHLSALANITLPLEKVHGQSPAQARATAELLLARFQLGAHAGKRPAELSGGQQQRVAIARAIAIKPRFLLLDEPTSALDPEMTAEVLDLIKELRAEGRDLVMATHHMGFARTVADQCLFVCDGEVAAAGPAVELFGNPAGKLQGFLAKVLKY
;
A
#
# COMPACT_ATOMS: atom_id res chain seq x y z
N MET A 1 9.68 8.08 -6.50
CA MET A 1 8.46 8.91 -6.28
C MET A 1 8.77 10.04 -5.31
N ARG A 2 8.24 11.25 -5.53
CA ARG A 2 8.26 12.39 -4.59
C ARG A 2 6.85 12.63 -4.08
N LEU A 3 6.68 12.92 -2.80
CA LEU A 3 5.36 13.14 -2.18
C LEU A 3 5.32 14.46 -1.44
N SER A 4 4.30 15.27 -1.69
CA SER A 4 4.01 16.51 -0.95
C SER A 4 2.55 16.51 -0.49
N LEU A 5 2.34 16.72 0.79
CA LEU A 5 1.06 16.87 1.45
C LEU A 5 1.04 18.26 2.10
N ALA A 6 0.00 19.04 1.86
CA ALA A 6 -0.14 20.37 2.43
C ALA A 6 -1.51 20.51 3.08
N GLY A 7 -1.57 20.44 4.43
CA GLY A 7 -2.78 20.63 5.21
C GLY A 7 -3.88 19.57 5.01
N ILE A 8 -3.51 18.33 4.64
CA ILE A 8 -4.48 17.26 4.40
C ILE A 8 -5.30 16.99 5.66
N THR A 9 -6.59 17.22 5.57
CA THR A 9 -7.56 16.99 6.65
C THR A 9 -8.65 16.04 6.18
N LYS A 10 -8.99 15.05 7.02
CA LYS A 10 -10.14 14.16 6.78
C LYS A 10 -10.90 13.89 8.06
N ARG A 11 -12.22 14.03 7.98
CA ARG A 11 -13.14 13.79 9.10
C ARG A 11 -14.20 12.76 8.72
N TYR A 12 -14.62 11.98 9.69
CA TYR A 12 -15.76 11.07 9.60
C TYR A 12 -16.72 11.40 10.73
N GLY A 13 -17.77 12.17 10.42
CA GLY A 13 -18.66 12.75 11.43
C GLY A 13 -17.88 13.66 12.39
N SER A 14 -17.91 13.35 13.68
CA SER A 14 -17.16 14.09 14.71
C SER A 14 -15.69 13.69 14.86
N GLN A 15 -15.29 12.56 14.26
CA GLN A 15 -13.92 12.04 14.39
C GLN A 15 -13.01 12.63 13.30
N THR A 16 -11.92 13.27 13.71
CA THR A 16 -10.85 13.70 12.79
C THR A 16 -9.85 12.56 12.62
N ALA A 17 -9.78 12.00 11.41
CA ALA A 17 -8.85 10.92 11.08
C ALA A 17 -7.50 11.44 10.57
N LEU A 18 -7.48 12.60 9.89
CA LEU A 18 -6.27 13.33 9.49
C LEU A 18 -6.46 14.80 9.86
N ALA A 19 -5.49 15.37 10.59
CA ALA A 19 -5.58 16.68 11.21
C ALA A 19 -4.53 17.66 10.62
N GLY A 20 -4.72 18.07 9.35
CA GLY A 20 -3.85 19.05 8.72
C GLY A 20 -2.46 18.53 8.39
N ILE A 21 -2.33 17.29 7.94
CA ILE A 21 -1.03 16.68 7.59
C ILE A 21 -0.30 17.53 6.57
N THR A 22 0.89 17.99 6.95
CA THR A 22 1.79 18.74 6.08
C THR A 22 3.17 18.10 6.13
N VAL A 23 3.64 17.61 4.98
CA VAL A 23 4.98 17.02 4.84
C VAL A 23 5.42 17.05 3.39
N GLU A 24 6.70 17.32 3.17
CA GLU A 24 7.35 17.18 1.87
C GLU A 24 8.46 16.13 1.98
N LEU A 25 8.36 15.06 1.22
CA LEU A 25 9.35 13.99 1.17
C LEU A 25 10.20 14.13 -0.09
N PRO A 26 11.53 14.03 0.02
CA PRO A 26 12.43 13.94 -1.12
C PRO A 26 12.12 12.68 -1.94
N PRO A 27 12.70 12.52 -3.14
CA PRO A 27 12.51 11.30 -3.93
C PRO A 27 12.89 10.03 -3.16
N PHE A 28 12.01 9.02 -3.21
CA PHE A 28 12.20 7.72 -2.57
C PHE A 28 11.69 6.58 -3.47
N LYS A 29 12.10 5.35 -3.20
CA LYS A 29 11.55 4.10 -3.77
C LYS A 29 10.57 3.43 -2.83
N ALA A 30 10.83 3.48 -1.53
CA ALA A 30 9.95 2.89 -0.52
C ALA A 30 9.68 3.88 0.63
N LEU A 31 8.40 4.11 0.91
CA LEU A 31 7.91 4.88 2.06
C LEU A 31 7.20 3.94 3.04
N ALA A 32 7.63 3.93 4.30
CA ALA A 32 6.89 3.30 5.37
C ALA A 32 6.03 4.32 6.11
N VAL A 33 4.75 4.04 6.27
CA VAL A 33 3.83 4.77 7.15
C VAL A 33 3.61 3.92 8.39
N ILE A 34 4.15 4.35 9.52
CA ILE A 34 4.08 3.62 10.79
C ILE A 34 3.29 4.41 11.83
N GLY A 35 2.84 3.75 12.89
CA GLY A 35 2.10 4.38 13.98
C GLY A 35 1.10 3.46 14.62
N PRO A 36 0.44 3.91 15.70
CA PRO A 36 -0.55 3.11 16.41
C PRO A 36 -1.78 2.80 15.55
N SER A 37 -2.55 1.78 15.95
CA SER A 37 -3.86 1.52 15.37
C SER A 37 -4.77 2.74 15.59
N GLY A 38 -5.57 3.09 14.58
CA GLY A 38 -6.40 4.31 14.63
C GLY A 38 -5.66 5.62 14.41
N GLY A 39 -4.32 5.62 14.27
CA GLY A 39 -3.53 6.84 14.08
C GLY A 39 -3.72 7.58 12.74
N GLY A 40 -4.47 7.03 11.78
CA GLY A 40 -4.76 7.68 10.49
C GLY A 40 -4.04 7.07 9.27
N LYS A 41 -3.20 6.03 9.45
CA LYS A 41 -2.40 5.40 8.38
C LYS A 41 -3.23 4.95 7.17
N THR A 42 -4.24 4.12 7.39
CA THR A 42 -5.14 3.63 6.34
C THR A 42 -5.89 4.77 5.65
N THR A 43 -6.35 5.78 6.39
CA THR A 43 -7.00 6.96 5.81
C THR A 43 -6.04 7.74 4.92
N LEU A 44 -4.78 7.92 5.35
CA LEU A 44 -3.75 8.56 4.53
C LEU A 44 -3.51 7.76 3.24
N LEU A 45 -3.35 6.44 3.33
CA LEU A 45 -3.18 5.60 2.13
C LEU A 45 -4.38 5.70 1.19
N ARG A 46 -5.61 5.75 1.73
CA ARG A 46 -6.83 5.91 0.92
C ARG A 46 -6.89 7.28 0.22
N VAL A 47 -6.43 8.34 0.87
CA VAL A 47 -6.28 9.67 0.23
C VAL A 47 -5.25 9.61 -0.88
N LEU A 48 -4.08 8.99 -0.65
CA LEU A 48 -3.05 8.77 -1.68
C LEU A 48 -3.57 7.94 -2.85
N ALA A 49 -4.44 6.98 -2.59
CA ALA A 49 -5.09 6.16 -3.59
C ALA A 49 -6.21 6.91 -4.36
N GLY A 50 -6.62 8.08 -3.92
CA GLY A 50 -7.80 8.78 -4.43
C GLY A 50 -9.12 8.04 -4.12
N LEU A 51 -9.12 7.16 -3.12
CA LEU A 51 -10.30 6.44 -2.65
C LEU A 51 -11.06 7.23 -1.58
N GLU A 52 -10.36 8.14 -0.92
CA GLU A 52 -10.94 9.12 -0.01
C GLU A 52 -10.60 10.52 -0.50
N ILE A 53 -11.59 11.39 -0.54
CA ILE A 53 -11.42 12.82 -0.83
C ILE A 53 -11.14 13.51 0.50
N PRO A 54 -10.03 14.23 0.67
CA PRO A 54 -9.79 15.03 1.86
C PRO A 54 -10.78 16.18 1.95
N ASP A 55 -11.13 16.58 3.17
CA ASP A 55 -12.03 17.74 3.40
C ASP A 55 -11.30 19.07 3.20
N ALA A 56 -9.95 19.06 3.33
CA ALA A 56 -9.09 20.20 3.05
C ALA A 56 -7.67 19.74 2.72
N GLY A 57 -6.89 20.65 2.13
CA GLY A 57 -5.49 20.45 1.80
C GLY A 57 -5.24 20.00 0.37
N GLU A 58 -3.95 19.83 0.05
CA GLU A 58 -3.48 19.49 -1.29
C GLU A 58 -2.52 18.30 -1.26
N LEU A 59 -2.62 17.45 -2.26
CA LEU A 59 -1.74 16.31 -2.51
C LEU A 59 -1.01 16.52 -3.84
N ALA A 60 0.31 16.38 -3.84
CA ALA A 60 1.09 16.31 -5.07
C ALA A 60 2.02 15.09 -5.08
N ILE A 61 2.10 14.41 -6.23
CA ILE A 61 2.95 13.22 -6.46
C ILE A 61 3.84 13.51 -7.67
N ASP A 62 5.16 13.45 -7.48
CA ASP A 62 6.19 13.82 -8.49
C ASP A 62 5.98 15.22 -9.06
N GLY A 63 5.54 16.16 -8.22
CA GLY A 63 5.27 17.55 -8.58
C GLY A 63 3.91 17.78 -9.26
N ALA A 64 3.16 16.72 -9.60
CA ALA A 64 1.83 16.85 -10.17
C ALA A 64 0.77 16.85 -9.05
N ARG A 65 -0.05 17.90 -8.98
CA ARG A 65 -1.17 17.98 -8.05
C ARG A 65 -2.23 16.92 -8.40
N VAL A 66 -2.69 16.21 -7.40
CA VAL A 66 -3.82 15.29 -7.53
C VAL A 66 -5.12 16.10 -7.39
N GLU A 67 -5.89 16.14 -8.46
CA GLU A 67 -7.20 16.79 -8.47
C GLU A 67 -8.26 15.81 -8.01
N PHE A 68 -9.01 16.16 -6.97
CA PHE A 68 -10.05 15.31 -6.37
C PHE A 68 -11.41 15.48 -7.07
N THR A 69 -11.42 15.55 -8.41
CA THR A 69 -12.63 15.45 -9.25
C THR A 69 -12.82 14.00 -9.70
N GLU A 70 -14.05 13.55 -9.94
CA GLU A 70 -14.29 12.14 -10.27
C GLU A 70 -13.54 11.69 -11.54
N GLU A 71 -13.48 12.53 -12.57
CA GLU A 71 -12.77 12.25 -13.81
C GLU A 71 -11.27 12.06 -13.57
N ARG A 72 -10.62 12.96 -12.83
CA ARG A 72 -9.20 12.90 -12.51
C ARG A 72 -8.87 11.76 -11.56
N LEU A 73 -9.72 11.50 -10.58
CA LEU A 73 -9.57 10.38 -9.67
C LEU A 73 -9.70 9.05 -10.38
N LEU A 74 -10.55 8.92 -11.40
CA LEU A 74 -10.65 7.70 -12.19
C LEU A 74 -9.32 7.40 -12.91
N ALA A 75 -8.71 8.40 -13.54
CA ALA A 75 -7.40 8.27 -14.17
C ALA A 75 -6.30 7.95 -13.14
N HIS A 76 -6.32 8.62 -11.99
CA HIS A 76 -5.38 8.39 -10.91
C HIS A 76 -5.47 6.94 -10.37
N ARG A 77 -6.68 6.46 -10.02
CA ARG A 77 -6.93 5.09 -9.52
C ARG A 77 -6.49 4.01 -10.52
N ARG A 78 -6.65 4.26 -11.83
CA ARG A 78 -6.19 3.35 -12.88
C ARG A 78 -4.67 3.24 -12.96
N SER A 79 -3.94 4.26 -12.52
CA SER A 79 -2.47 4.32 -12.61
C SER A 79 -1.75 3.72 -11.41
N ILE A 80 -2.45 3.34 -10.34
CA ILE A 80 -1.85 2.85 -9.09
C ILE A 80 -2.35 1.45 -8.74
N GLY A 81 -1.48 0.66 -8.11
CA GLY A 81 -1.85 -0.65 -7.57
C GLY A 81 -2.11 -0.53 -6.07
N THR A 82 -3.26 -1.02 -5.62
CA THR A 82 -3.60 -1.01 -4.20
C THR A 82 -3.83 -2.42 -3.68
N VAL A 83 -3.17 -2.75 -2.57
CA VAL A 83 -3.37 -3.98 -1.81
C VAL A 83 -3.91 -3.59 -0.45
N PHE A 84 -5.10 -4.08 -0.12
CA PHE A 84 -5.79 -3.79 1.14
C PHE A 84 -5.51 -4.87 2.17
N GLN A 85 -5.67 -4.53 3.43
CA GLN A 85 -5.56 -5.44 4.57
C GLN A 85 -6.45 -6.68 4.44
N ALA A 86 -7.68 -6.54 3.94
CA ALA A 86 -8.64 -7.62 3.74
C ALA A 86 -8.55 -8.30 2.35
N TYR A 87 -7.43 -8.13 1.62
CA TYR A 87 -7.19 -8.64 0.26
C TYR A 87 -8.15 -8.10 -0.80
N ASN A 88 -9.43 -7.93 -0.49
CA ASN A 88 -10.51 -7.44 -1.37
C ASN A 88 -10.56 -8.18 -2.73
N LEU A 89 -10.38 -9.50 -2.69
CA LEU A 89 -10.59 -10.35 -3.85
C LEU A 89 -12.09 -10.50 -4.11
N PHE A 90 -12.46 -10.59 -5.38
CA PHE A 90 -13.83 -10.93 -5.78
C PHE A 90 -14.12 -12.37 -5.39
N PRO A 91 -15.03 -12.66 -4.44
CA PRO A 91 -15.17 -13.99 -3.85
C PRO A 91 -15.72 -15.04 -4.82
N HIS A 92 -16.47 -14.60 -5.85
CA HIS A 92 -17.06 -15.45 -6.89
C HIS A 92 -16.13 -15.71 -8.07
N LEU A 93 -14.98 -15.02 -8.15
CA LEU A 93 -14.00 -15.18 -9.21
C LEU A 93 -12.83 -16.06 -8.78
N SER A 94 -12.24 -16.81 -9.72
CA SER A 94 -11.00 -17.54 -9.47
C SER A 94 -9.82 -16.60 -9.26
N ALA A 95 -8.67 -17.12 -8.80
CA ALA A 95 -7.42 -16.37 -8.70
C ALA A 95 -7.02 -15.76 -10.05
N LEU A 96 -7.08 -16.54 -11.12
CA LEU A 96 -6.83 -16.06 -12.47
C LEU A 96 -7.78 -14.93 -12.86
N ALA A 97 -9.09 -15.11 -12.65
CA ALA A 97 -10.10 -14.13 -13.02
C ALA A 97 -10.01 -12.83 -12.20
N ASN A 98 -9.58 -12.90 -10.93
CA ASN A 98 -9.28 -11.72 -10.12
C ASN A 98 -8.17 -10.84 -10.71
N ILE A 99 -7.20 -11.44 -11.40
CA ILE A 99 -6.08 -10.73 -12.02
C ILE A 99 -6.46 -10.25 -13.43
N THR A 100 -7.17 -11.08 -14.24
CA THR A 100 -7.50 -10.71 -15.62
C THR A 100 -8.57 -9.63 -15.70
N LEU A 101 -9.52 -9.59 -14.76
CA LEU A 101 -10.65 -8.65 -14.79
C LEU A 101 -10.22 -7.17 -14.93
N PRO A 102 -9.33 -6.62 -14.10
CA PRO A 102 -8.89 -5.24 -14.28
C PRO A 102 -8.12 -5.01 -15.58
N LEU A 103 -7.35 -5.99 -16.06
CA LEU A 103 -6.62 -5.89 -17.32
C LEU A 103 -7.57 -5.75 -18.51
N GLU A 104 -8.64 -6.54 -18.53
CA GLU A 104 -9.64 -6.53 -19.61
C GLU A 104 -10.56 -5.32 -19.51
N LYS A 105 -11.18 -5.12 -18.33
CA LYS A 105 -12.28 -4.15 -18.16
C LYS A 105 -11.81 -2.71 -17.95
N VAL A 106 -10.61 -2.52 -17.40
CA VAL A 106 -10.09 -1.19 -17.07
C VAL A 106 -8.97 -0.78 -18.01
N HIS A 107 -8.10 -1.73 -18.38
CA HIS A 107 -6.91 -1.45 -19.21
C HIS A 107 -7.07 -1.87 -20.68
N GLY A 108 -8.23 -2.42 -21.08
CA GLY A 108 -8.56 -2.72 -22.47
C GLY A 108 -7.71 -3.83 -23.12
N GLN A 109 -7.05 -4.67 -22.32
CA GLN A 109 -6.30 -5.80 -22.87
C GLN A 109 -7.26 -6.86 -23.44
N SER A 110 -6.83 -7.52 -24.51
CA SER A 110 -7.57 -8.68 -25.02
C SER A 110 -7.57 -9.81 -23.97
N PRO A 111 -8.59 -10.69 -23.94
CA PRO A 111 -8.63 -11.82 -23.01
C PRO A 111 -7.37 -12.70 -23.06
N ALA A 112 -6.79 -12.89 -24.23
CA ALA A 112 -5.57 -13.67 -24.42
C ALA A 112 -4.35 -12.99 -23.75
N GLN A 113 -4.20 -11.68 -23.92
CA GLN A 113 -3.11 -10.90 -23.29
C GLN A 113 -3.26 -10.85 -21.77
N ALA A 114 -4.49 -10.58 -21.28
CA ALA A 114 -4.77 -10.54 -19.85
C ALA A 114 -4.49 -11.90 -19.19
N ARG A 115 -4.91 -12.99 -19.84
CA ARG A 115 -4.65 -14.35 -19.38
C ARG A 115 -3.16 -14.67 -19.31
N ALA A 116 -2.41 -14.38 -20.38
CA ALA A 116 -0.96 -14.63 -20.41
C ALA A 116 -0.23 -13.85 -19.30
N THR A 117 -0.60 -12.57 -19.07
CA THR A 117 -0.06 -11.75 -17.97
C THR A 117 -0.38 -12.39 -16.61
N ALA A 118 -1.63 -12.81 -16.40
CA ALA A 118 -2.06 -13.39 -15.13
C ALA A 118 -1.39 -14.74 -14.85
N GLU A 119 -1.27 -15.61 -15.85
CA GLU A 119 -0.60 -16.92 -15.72
C GLU A 119 0.90 -16.74 -15.37
N LEU A 120 1.58 -15.80 -16.02
CA LEU A 120 2.98 -15.46 -15.70
C LEU A 120 3.13 -15.02 -14.24
N LEU A 121 2.24 -14.16 -13.75
CA LEU A 121 2.29 -13.66 -12.36
C LEU A 121 1.93 -14.75 -11.35
N LEU A 122 0.93 -15.58 -11.65
CA LEU A 122 0.58 -16.73 -10.81
C LEU A 122 1.73 -17.72 -10.73
N ALA A 123 2.41 -18.01 -11.84
CA ALA A 123 3.59 -18.86 -11.84
C ALA A 123 4.73 -18.25 -10.99
N ARG A 124 5.03 -16.97 -11.19
CA ARG A 124 6.03 -16.23 -10.40
C ARG A 124 5.76 -16.32 -8.90
N PHE A 125 4.50 -16.21 -8.48
CA PHE A 125 4.11 -16.23 -7.07
C PHE A 125 3.77 -17.62 -6.55
N GLN A 126 4.17 -18.67 -7.28
CA GLN A 126 3.95 -20.08 -6.92
C GLN A 126 2.45 -20.43 -6.74
N LEU A 127 1.60 -19.77 -7.51
CA LEU A 127 0.16 -19.95 -7.50
C LEU A 127 -0.39 -20.62 -8.77
N GLY A 128 0.48 -21.11 -9.66
CA GLY A 128 0.06 -21.73 -10.93
C GLY A 128 -0.96 -22.85 -10.75
N ALA A 129 -0.73 -23.77 -9.80
CA ALA A 129 -1.66 -24.86 -9.46
C ALA A 129 -2.98 -24.37 -8.81
N HIS A 130 -3.04 -23.10 -8.40
CA HIS A 130 -4.19 -22.49 -7.72
C HIS A 130 -4.96 -21.51 -8.61
N ALA A 131 -4.60 -21.37 -9.89
CA ALA A 131 -5.19 -20.40 -10.82
C ALA A 131 -6.72 -20.47 -10.92
N GLY A 132 -7.27 -21.70 -10.88
CA GLY A 132 -8.72 -21.94 -10.92
C GLY A 132 -9.47 -21.80 -9.60
N LYS A 133 -8.76 -21.74 -8.47
CA LYS A 133 -9.37 -21.67 -7.14
C LYS A 133 -9.97 -20.30 -6.85
N ARG A 134 -11.08 -20.30 -6.11
CA ARG A 134 -11.71 -19.09 -5.56
C ARG A 134 -11.06 -18.70 -4.22
N PRO A 135 -11.23 -17.46 -3.75
CA PRO A 135 -10.64 -17.01 -2.49
C PRO A 135 -10.91 -17.93 -1.30
N ALA A 136 -12.12 -18.47 -1.16
CA ALA A 136 -12.46 -19.39 -0.07
C ALA A 136 -11.69 -20.72 -0.08
N GLU A 137 -11.05 -21.06 -1.19
CA GLU A 137 -10.25 -22.30 -1.37
C GLU A 137 -8.75 -22.04 -1.25
N LEU A 138 -8.36 -20.80 -0.95
CA LEU A 138 -6.98 -20.33 -0.83
C LEU A 138 -6.64 -20.01 0.63
N SER A 139 -5.41 -20.31 1.05
CA SER A 139 -4.90 -19.83 2.35
C SER A 139 -4.78 -18.29 2.34
N GLY A 140 -4.68 -17.67 3.53
CA GLY A 140 -4.52 -16.23 3.65
C GLY A 140 -3.31 -15.71 2.88
N GLY A 141 -2.16 -16.36 2.97
CA GLY A 141 -0.96 -16.00 2.20
C GLY A 141 -1.14 -16.17 0.69
N GLN A 142 -1.88 -17.19 0.25
CA GLN A 142 -2.22 -17.35 -1.17
C GLN A 142 -3.14 -16.23 -1.65
N GLN A 143 -4.17 -15.87 -0.86
CA GLN A 143 -5.05 -14.74 -1.18
C GLN A 143 -4.27 -13.43 -1.26
N GLN A 144 -3.35 -13.19 -0.34
CA GLN A 144 -2.48 -12.01 -0.34
C GLN A 144 -1.61 -11.96 -1.60
N ARG A 145 -0.98 -13.07 -1.97
CA ARG A 145 -0.18 -13.14 -3.20
C ARG A 145 -1.03 -12.90 -4.46
N VAL A 146 -2.27 -13.38 -4.51
CA VAL A 146 -3.22 -13.05 -5.60
C VAL A 146 -3.54 -11.56 -5.62
N ALA A 147 -3.77 -10.93 -4.45
CA ALA A 147 -4.04 -9.49 -4.35
C ALA A 147 -2.85 -8.64 -4.83
N ILE A 148 -1.62 -9.03 -4.45
CA ILE A 148 -0.39 -8.39 -4.94
C ILE A 148 -0.24 -8.62 -6.46
N ALA A 149 -0.45 -9.84 -6.95
CA ALA A 149 -0.40 -10.16 -8.39
C ALA A 149 -1.38 -9.28 -9.19
N ARG A 150 -2.61 -9.15 -8.71
CA ARG A 150 -3.63 -8.26 -9.29
C ARG A 150 -3.17 -6.81 -9.34
N ALA A 151 -2.58 -6.31 -8.24
CA ALA A 151 -2.13 -4.93 -8.15
C ALA A 151 -0.95 -4.63 -9.08
N ILE A 152 -0.01 -5.56 -9.28
CA ILE A 152 1.15 -5.34 -10.16
C ILE A 152 0.87 -5.65 -11.63
N ALA A 153 -0.18 -6.43 -11.95
CA ALA A 153 -0.53 -6.83 -13.30
C ALA A 153 -0.79 -5.63 -14.21
N ILE A 154 -1.36 -4.57 -13.68
CA ILE A 154 -1.65 -3.33 -14.39
C ILE A 154 -0.41 -2.47 -14.65
N LYS A 155 0.79 -2.91 -14.23
CA LYS A 155 2.05 -2.15 -14.30
C LYS A 155 1.90 -0.75 -13.68
N PRO A 156 1.53 -0.65 -12.40
CA PRO A 156 1.19 0.61 -11.77
C PRO A 156 2.40 1.54 -11.67
N ARG A 157 2.14 2.86 -11.60
CA ARG A 157 3.14 3.88 -11.32
C ARG A 157 3.79 3.67 -9.95
N PHE A 158 2.99 3.33 -8.94
CA PHE A 158 3.45 2.92 -7.61
C PHE A 158 2.44 1.96 -6.96
N LEU A 159 2.87 1.27 -5.92
CA LEU A 159 2.05 0.35 -5.14
C LEU A 159 1.75 0.94 -3.76
N LEU A 160 0.48 0.86 -3.36
CA LEU A 160 0.02 1.11 -2.01
C LEU A 160 -0.29 -0.21 -1.31
N LEU A 161 0.34 -0.46 -0.17
CA LEU A 161 0.19 -1.68 0.61
C LEU A 161 -0.32 -1.30 2.01
N ASP A 162 -1.58 -1.59 2.29
CA ASP A 162 -2.19 -1.29 3.60
C ASP A 162 -2.17 -2.54 4.47
N GLU A 163 -1.22 -2.60 5.40
CA GLU A 163 -1.00 -3.71 6.35
C GLU A 163 -1.00 -5.10 5.68
N PRO A 164 -0.14 -5.32 4.68
CA PRO A 164 -0.23 -6.48 3.79
C PRO A 164 -0.01 -7.83 4.47
N THR A 165 0.31 -7.87 5.76
CA THR A 165 0.63 -9.09 6.51
C THR A 165 -0.17 -9.26 7.80
N SER A 166 -1.09 -8.34 8.10
CA SER A 166 -1.79 -8.30 9.42
C SER A 166 -2.69 -9.49 9.71
N ALA A 167 -3.13 -10.21 8.67
CA ALA A 167 -4.03 -11.37 8.78
C ALA A 167 -3.30 -12.70 8.50
N LEU A 168 -1.97 -12.71 8.53
CA LEU A 168 -1.14 -13.87 8.18
C LEU A 168 -0.41 -14.41 9.42
N ASP A 169 -0.17 -15.72 9.42
CA ASP A 169 0.75 -16.34 10.36
C ASP A 169 2.20 -15.91 10.09
N PRO A 170 3.15 -16.18 11.01
CA PRO A 170 4.54 -15.73 10.86
C PRO A 170 5.26 -16.25 9.61
N GLU A 171 4.99 -17.48 9.19
CA GLU A 171 5.64 -18.09 8.02
C GLU A 171 5.16 -17.40 6.73
N MET A 172 3.83 -17.28 6.56
CA MET A 172 3.24 -16.58 5.42
C MET A 172 3.59 -15.09 5.41
N THR A 173 3.73 -14.48 6.60
CA THR A 173 4.21 -13.10 6.74
C THR A 173 5.60 -12.94 6.14
N ALA A 174 6.54 -13.84 6.47
CA ALA A 174 7.91 -13.78 5.94
C ALA A 174 7.91 -13.87 4.40
N GLU A 175 7.15 -14.81 3.82
CA GLU A 175 7.05 -14.95 2.36
C GLU A 175 6.53 -13.68 1.67
N VAL A 176 5.49 -13.04 2.23
CA VAL A 176 4.94 -11.80 1.66
C VAL A 176 5.89 -10.63 1.81
N LEU A 177 6.60 -10.53 2.93
CA LEU A 177 7.61 -9.48 3.14
C LEU A 177 8.80 -9.65 2.17
N ASP A 178 9.24 -10.88 1.90
CA ASP A 178 10.30 -11.13 0.92
C ASP A 178 9.85 -10.78 -0.50
N LEU A 179 8.60 -11.11 -0.87
CA LEU A 179 8.02 -10.66 -2.13
C LEU A 179 8.02 -9.12 -2.27
N ILE A 180 7.69 -8.39 -1.19
CA ILE A 180 7.71 -6.91 -1.21
C ILE A 180 9.15 -6.39 -1.39
N LYS A 181 10.16 -7.03 -0.76
CA LYS A 181 11.57 -6.70 -0.98
C LYS A 181 11.99 -6.90 -2.45
N GLU A 182 11.57 -8.01 -3.06
CA GLU A 182 11.83 -8.27 -4.49
C GLU A 182 11.23 -7.18 -5.37
N LEU A 183 9.96 -6.80 -5.14
CA LEU A 183 9.30 -5.73 -5.88
C LEU A 183 10.03 -4.39 -5.75
N ARG A 184 10.56 -4.07 -4.56
CA ARG A 184 11.40 -2.89 -4.35
C ARG A 184 12.72 -3.00 -5.13
N ALA A 185 13.38 -4.16 -5.09
CA ALA A 185 14.65 -4.40 -5.79
C ALA A 185 14.50 -4.27 -7.32
N GLU A 186 13.32 -4.59 -7.87
CA GLU A 186 12.95 -4.33 -9.26
C GLU A 186 12.76 -2.84 -9.60
N GLY A 187 12.92 -1.95 -8.64
CA GLY A 187 12.82 -0.51 -8.82
C GLY A 187 11.39 0.04 -8.74
N ARG A 188 10.42 -0.73 -8.23
CA ARG A 188 9.05 -0.26 -8.05
C ARG A 188 8.97 0.73 -6.90
N ASP A 189 8.18 1.77 -7.07
CA ASP A 189 7.87 2.73 -6.03
C ASP A 189 6.78 2.14 -5.12
N LEU A 190 7.03 2.14 -3.80
CA LEU A 190 6.17 1.53 -2.79
C LEU A 190 5.79 2.53 -1.70
N VAL A 191 4.54 2.54 -1.29
CA VAL A 191 4.08 3.19 -0.05
C VAL A 191 3.36 2.14 0.77
N MET A 192 3.80 1.88 2.00
CA MET A 192 3.21 0.84 2.82
C MET A 192 2.89 1.32 4.23
N ALA A 193 1.70 1.01 4.72
CA ALA A 193 1.41 1.01 6.15
C ALA A 193 1.76 -0.35 6.71
N THR A 194 2.52 -0.40 7.81
CA THR A 194 2.95 -1.66 8.41
C THR A 194 3.18 -1.56 9.91
N HIS A 195 2.94 -2.66 10.60
CA HIS A 195 3.31 -2.88 12.01
C HIS A 195 4.64 -3.62 12.17
N HIS A 196 5.26 -4.09 11.08
CA HIS A 196 6.55 -4.78 11.08
C HIS A 196 7.71 -3.78 11.08
N MET A 197 8.11 -3.29 12.26
CA MET A 197 9.15 -2.24 12.39
C MET A 197 10.51 -2.67 11.83
N GLY A 198 10.92 -3.94 12.06
CA GLY A 198 12.15 -4.47 11.49
C GLY A 198 12.16 -4.44 9.96
N PHE A 199 11.03 -4.79 9.34
CA PHE A 199 10.86 -4.71 7.90
C PHE A 199 10.85 -3.25 7.40
N ALA A 200 10.07 -2.37 8.03
CA ALA A 200 10.03 -0.96 7.69
C ALA A 200 11.42 -0.33 7.72
N ARG A 201 12.22 -0.62 8.76
CA ARG A 201 13.60 -0.16 8.91
C ARG A 201 14.53 -0.59 7.77
N THR A 202 14.34 -1.82 7.25
CA THR A 202 15.25 -2.40 6.23
C THR A 202 14.83 -2.09 4.80
N VAL A 203 13.53 -1.87 4.56
CA VAL A 203 12.98 -1.72 3.20
C VAL A 203 12.70 -0.27 2.84
N ALA A 204 12.35 0.57 3.81
CA ALA A 204 11.98 1.95 3.52
C ALA A 204 13.18 2.90 3.39
N ASP A 205 13.13 3.79 2.40
CA ASP A 205 14.04 4.93 2.28
C ASP A 205 13.58 6.07 3.18
N GLN A 206 12.26 6.33 3.18
CA GLN A 206 11.60 7.34 3.98
C GLN A 206 10.58 6.70 4.92
N CYS A 207 10.36 7.34 6.06
CA CYS A 207 9.36 6.89 7.02
C CYS A 207 8.51 8.08 7.50
N LEU A 208 7.20 7.86 7.61
CA LEU A 208 6.24 8.75 8.27
C LEU A 208 5.72 8.06 9.52
N PHE A 209 5.87 8.71 10.65
CA PHE A 209 5.20 8.29 11.89
C PHE A 209 3.91 9.10 12.06
N VAL A 210 2.77 8.42 11.89
CA VAL A 210 1.42 9.01 11.97
C VAL A 210 0.78 8.60 13.28
N CYS A 211 0.40 9.59 14.09
CA CYS A 211 -0.20 9.42 15.40
C CYS A 211 -1.25 10.49 15.63
N ASP A 212 -2.44 10.11 16.12
CA ASP A 212 -3.54 11.04 16.41
C ASP A 212 -3.96 11.89 15.19
N GLY A 213 -3.84 11.32 13.99
CA GLY A 213 -4.17 12.00 12.73
C GLY A 213 -3.11 13.00 12.24
N GLU A 214 -1.97 13.10 12.90
CA GLU A 214 -0.87 14.02 12.58
C GLU A 214 0.40 13.26 12.19
N VAL A 215 1.28 13.90 11.42
CA VAL A 215 2.64 13.41 11.19
C VAL A 215 3.50 13.90 12.35
N ALA A 216 3.78 13.00 13.31
CA ALA A 216 4.60 13.33 14.47
C ALA A 216 6.12 13.21 14.20
N ALA A 217 6.54 12.47 13.16
CA ALA A 217 7.91 12.45 12.66
C ALA A 217 7.92 12.03 11.18
N ALA A 218 8.85 12.60 10.41
CA ALA A 218 9.06 12.31 8.99
C ALA A 218 10.54 12.43 8.64
N GLY A 219 11.04 11.57 7.76
CA GLY A 219 12.41 11.64 7.27
C GLY A 219 12.99 10.29 6.86
N PRO A 220 14.32 10.22 6.63
CA PRO A 220 15.00 8.97 6.29
C PRO A 220 14.73 7.88 7.32
N ALA A 221 14.33 6.70 6.86
CA ALA A 221 13.99 5.60 7.77
C ALA A 221 15.16 5.25 8.70
N VAL A 222 16.38 5.23 8.16
CA VAL A 222 17.59 4.90 8.94
C VAL A 222 17.80 5.87 10.12
N GLU A 223 17.50 7.16 9.94
CA GLU A 223 17.63 8.17 11.00
C GLU A 223 16.53 8.04 12.04
N LEU A 224 15.27 7.92 11.61
CA LEU A 224 14.11 7.81 12.50
C LEU A 224 14.17 6.55 13.37
N PHE A 225 14.63 5.43 12.82
CA PHE A 225 14.81 4.18 13.58
C PHE A 225 16.12 4.14 14.38
N GLY A 226 17.16 4.85 13.94
CA GLY A 226 18.46 4.90 14.62
C GLY A 226 18.50 5.84 15.81
N ASN A 227 17.78 6.96 15.74
CA ASN A 227 17.71 7.97 16.79
C ASN A 227 16.28 8.48 17.00
N PRO A 228 15.35 7.60 17.47
CA PRO A 228 13.96 7.99 17.66
C PRO A 228 13.81 9.02 18.78
N ALA A 229 12.93 10.02 18.57
CA ALA A 229 12.65 11.07 19.52
C ALA A 229 11.14 11.25 19.78
N GLY A 230 10.77 11.86 20.90
CA GLY A 230 9.40 12.23 21.23
C GLY A 230 8.41 11.06 21.21
N LYS A 231 7.25 11.26 20.57
CA LYS A 231 6.19 10.23 20.46
C LYS A 231 6.68 8.96 19.74
N LEU A 232 7.57 9.09 18.75
CA LEU A 232 8.14 7.96 18.02
C LEU A 232 8.97 7.05 18.93
N GLN A 233 9.83 7.62 19.78
CA GLN A 233 10.64 6.86 20.74
C GLN A 233 9.75 6.03 21.66
N GLY A 234 8.70 6.65 22.23
CA GLY A 234 7.75 5.95 23.10
C GLY A 234 6.98 4.83 22.36
N PHE A 235 6.65 5.03 21.10
CA PHE A 235 6.00 4.03 20.27
C PHE A 235 6.95 2.84 19.97
N LEU A 236 8.15 3.11 19.47
CA LEU A 236 9.12 2.05 19.13
C LEU A 236 9.56 1.26 20.37
N ALA A 237 9.73 1.91 21.53
CA ALA A 237 10.04 1.22 22.78
C ALA A 237 8.96 0.23 23.23
N LYS A 238 7.70 0.44 22.84
CA LYS A 238 6.60 -0.49 23.12
C LYS A 238 6.56 -1.64 22.13
N VAL A 239 6.77 -1.37 20.83
CA VAL A 239 6.59 -2.35 19.75
C VAL A 239 7.82 -3.25 19.58
N LEU A 240 9.02 -2.76 19.87
CA LEU A 240 10.28 -3.54 19.75
C LEU A 240 10.64 -4.35 21.01
N LYS A 241 9.79 -4.33 22.05
CA LYS A 241 9.99 -5.15 23.26
C LYS A 241 9.50 -6.58 23.15
N TYR A 242 8.94 -7.00 21.99
CA TYR A 242 8.41 -8.33 21.72
C TYR A 242 9.11 -8.98 20.54
#